data_e7c7ddab7515fc8b6bc50ceb6f8653e1
#
_entry.id   e7c7ddab7515fc8b6bc50ceb6f8653e1
#
_cell.length_a   1.000
_cell.length_b   1.000
_cell.length_c   1.000
_cell.angle_alpha   90.00
_cell.angle_beta   90.00
_cell.angle_gamma   90.00
#
_symmetry.space_group_name_H-M   'P 1'
#
loop_
_entity.id
_entity.type
_entity.pdbx_description
1 polymer ?
#
loop_
_entity_poly.entity_id
_entity_poly.type
_entity_poly.pdbx_seq_one_letter_code
_entity_poly.pdbx_strand_id
1 'polypeptide(L)'
;MKKIIFDCDNTFGTKDCDVDDGLALMYLLGSRDAQLLGVTSTYGNNSLDVVQAVNLRMLGELGRQDIPVKRGGEKRGCYQSEAAVFLAEMADRHPGELSILATGSLTNLKGAYERDSHFFEKVKEIVLMGGITSPLVFEKKVMEELNFSCDPPAARTVLTKGRNVSVITGNNCLKVLFTKQEYRERFSEKENRAAAYIMEKTDDWFRYNDEGYGIHGFYNWDVTAAAYLMHPELFADNLKCLCVSEQDLETGYLRMEEDG
;
A
#
# COMPACT_ATOMS: atom_id res chain seq x y z
N MET A 1 -6.62 16.12 12.44
CA MET A 1 -6.66 14.74 11.96
C MET A 1 -6.52 14.74 10.44
N LYS A 2 -5.67 13.89 9.90
CA LYS A 2 -5.44 13.71 8.46
C LYS A 2 -6.56 12.85 7.89
N LYS A 3 -7.26 13.34 6.86
CA LYS A 3 -8.34 12.60 6.17
C LYS A 3 -7.72 11.66 5.15
N ILE A 4 -7.92 10.36 5.31
CA ILE A 4 -7.19 9.34 4.55
C ILE A 4 -8.19 8.39 3.85
N ILE A 5 -7.92 8.05 2.59
CA ILE A 5 -8.41 6.84 1.94
C ILE A 5 -7.22 5.90 1.77
N PHE A 6 -7.43 4.64 2.11
CA PHE A 6 -6.45 3.58 1.97
C PHE A 6 -6.83 2.68 0.79
N ASP A 7 -6.04 2.73 -0.28
CA ASP A 7 -6.17 1.90 -1.49
C ASP A 7 -5.17 0.76 -1.41
N CYS A 8 -5.64 -0.50 -1.29
CA CYS A 8 -4.80 -1.62 -0.91
C CYS A 8 -5.22 -2.95 -1.54
N ASP A 9 -4.29 -3.89 -1.62
CA ASP A 9 -4.53 -5.27 -2.05
C ASP A 9 -4.38 -6.29 -0.89
N ASN A 10 -4.89 -5.89 0.26
CA ASN A 10 -4.81 -6.55 1.56
C ASN A 10 -5.20 -8.03 1.55
N THR A 11 -4.27 -8.86 1.99
CA THR A 11 -4.43 -10.32 2.12
C THR A 11 -4.20 -10.82 3.55
N PHE A 12 -4.29 -9.94 4.55
CA PHE A 12 -3.99 -10.23 5.95
C PHE A 12 -4.66 -11.49 6.48
N GLY A 13 -3.82 -12.44 6.95
CA GLY A 13 -4.27 -13.74 7.45
C GLY A 13 -4.72 -14.72 6.37
N THR A 14 -4.44 -14.44 5.10
CA THR A 14 -4.57 -15.39 4.01
C THR A 14 -3.28 -16.20 3.90
N LYS A 15 -3.43 -17.51 3.74
CA LYS A 15 -2.28 -18.43 3.70
C LYS A 15 -1.34 -18.09 2.53
N ASP A 16 -0.04 -18.10 2.81
CA ASP A 16 1.05 -17.86 1.85
C ASP A 16 0.95 -16.48 1.13
N CYS A 17 0.26 -15.51 1.76
CA CYS A 17 0.10 -14.14 1.24
C CYS A 17 0.64 -13.10 2.21
N ASP A 18 0.97 -11.91 1.69
CA ASP A 18 1.50 -10.80 2.48
C ASP A 18 0.50 -10.29 3.52
N VAL A 19 1.04 -9.72 4.59
CA VAL A 19 0.27 -9.29 5.77
C VAL A 19 0.35 -7.79 6.04
N ASP A 20 1.19 -7.07 5.34
CA ASP A 20 1.59 -5.73 5.74
C ASP A 20 0.56 -4.64 5.38
N ASP A 21 -0.28 -4.82 4.36
CA ASP A 21 -1.48 -3.99 4.17
C ASP A 21 -2.39 -4.01 5.41
N GLY A 22 -2.61 -5.21 5.97
CA GLY A 22 -3.43 -5.34 7.17
C GLY A 22 -2.77 -4.69 8.38
N LEU A 23 -1.44 -4.78 8.51
CA LEU A 23 -0.70 -4.08 9.54
C LEU A 23 -0.75 -2.56 9.35
N ALA A 24 -0.66 -2.07 8.09
CA ALA A 24 -0.82 -0.66 7.75
C ALA A 24 -2.23 -0.16 8.09
N LEU A 25 -3.28 -0.94 7.79
CA LEU A 25 -4.65 -0.64 8.19
C LEU A 25 -4.78 -0.50 9.72
N MET A 26 -4.22 -1.45 10.48
CA MET A 26 -4.25 -1.40 11.95
C MET A 26 -3.46 -0.19 12.49
N TYR A 27 -2.33 0.15 11.86
CA TYR A 27 -1.56 1.33 12.20
C TYR A 27 -2.36 2.62 12.02
N LEU A 28 -3.05 2.77 10.89
CA LEU A 28 -3.93 3.92 10.62
C LEU A 28 -5.09 3.98 11.62
N LEU A 29 -5.74 2.85 11.92
CA LEU A 29 -6.85 2.78 12.88
C LEU A 29 -6.41 3.09 14.32
N GLY A 30 -5.16 2.79 14.68
CA GLY A 30 -4.56 3.09 15.98
C GLY A 30 -4.03 4.52 16.10
N SER A 31 -3.88 5.24 15.00
CA SER A 31 -3.31 6.59 14.98
C SER A 31 -4.37 7.64 15.33
N ARG A 32 -4.11 8.42 16.40
CA ARG A 32 -5.06 9.44 16.89
C ARG A 32 -5.30 10.59 15.90
N ASP A 33 -4.30 10.87 15.07
CA ASP A 33 -4.35 11.96 14.09
C ASP A 33 -4.80 11.50 12.70
N ALA A 34 -5.15 10.21 12.53
CA ALA A 34 -5.73 9.67 11.31
C ALA A 34 -7.26 9.63 11.40
N GLN A 35 -7.92 10.03 10.32
CA GLN A 35 -9.32 9.80 10.05
C GLN A 35 -9.45 8.99 8.77
N LEU A 36 -9.63 7.68 8.90
CA LEU A 36 -9.83 6.80 7.76
C LEU A 36 -11.25 6.96 7.23
N LEU A 37 -11.39 7.57 6.04
CA LEU A 37 -12.67 7.85 5.41
C LEU A 37 -13.22 6.68 4.60
N GLY A 38 -12.35 5.75 4.21
CA GLY A 38 -12.70 4.54 3.48
C GLY A 38 -11.49 3.72 3.10
N VAL A 39 -11.76 2.48 2.71
CA VAL A 39 -10.79 1.56 2.11
C VAL A 39 -11.26 1.26 0.70
N THR A 40 -10.36 1.30 -0.27
CA THR A 40 -10.60 0.88 -1.64
C THR A 40 -9.77 -0.38 -1.92
N SER A 41 -10.44 -1.45 -2.33
CA SER A 41 -9.77 -2.71 -2.65
C SER A 41 -9.26 -2.69 -4.08
N THR A 42 -8.03 -3.16 -4.30
CA THR A 42 -7.48 -3.40 -5.63
C THR A 42 -6.92 -4.82 -5.70
N TYR A 43 -6.59 -5.29 -6.89
CA TYR A 43 -5.91 -6.59 -7.07
C TYR A 43 -4.40 -6.41 -7.01
N GLY A 44 -3.68 -7.49 -6.75
CA GLY A 44 -2.22 -7.53 -6.68
C GLY A 44 -1.78 -8.78 -5.93
N ASN A 45 -1.62 -8.73 -4.63
CA ASN A 45 -1.27 -9.88 -3.78
C ASN A 45 -2.22 -11.06 -3.94
N ASN A 46 -3.47 -10.81 -4.34
CA ASN A 46 -4.45 -11.83 -4.69
C ASN A 46 -5.53 -11.25 -5.63
N SER A 47 -6.51 -12.08 -5.99
CA SER A 47 -7.68 -11.61 -6.74
C SER A 47 -8.45 -10.56 -5.94
N LEU A 48 -9.11 -9.65 -6.65
CA LEU A 48 -9.95 -8.63 -6.03
C LEU A 48 -11.02 -9.22 -5.09
N ASP A 49 -11.56 -10.40 -5.39
CA ASP A 49 -12.57 -11.05 -4.55
C ASP A 49 -12.00 -11.41 -3.17
N VAL A 50 -10.77 -11.93 -3.13
CA VAL A 50 -10.07 -12.26 -1.88
C VAL A 50 -9.77 -10.99 -1.10
N VAL A 51 -9.19 -9.97 -1.75
CA VAL A 51 -8.86 -8.68 -1.12
C VAL A 51 -10.10 -8.01 -0.54
N GLN A 52 -11.18 -7.93 -1.32
CA GLN A 52 -12.44 -7.34 -0.87
C GLN A 52 -12.99 -8.08 0.36
N ALA A 53 -12.98 -9.41 0.34
CA ALA A 53 -13.45 -10.22 1.47
C ALA A 53 -12.57 -10.04 2.72
N VAL A 54 -11.24 -9.94 2.54
CA VAL A 54 -10.29 -9.70 3.65
C VAL A 54 -10.52 -8.34 4.29
N ASN A 55 -10.65 -7.28 3.49
CA ASN A 55 -10.91 -5.92 4.01
C ASN A 55 -12.22 -5.85 4.81
N LEU A 56 -13.31 -6.42 4.28
CA LEU A 56 -14.60 -6.47 4.97
C LEU A 56 -14.53 -7.29 6.27
N ARG A 57 -13.90 -8.47 6.21
CA ARG A 57 -13.71 -9.34 7.38
C ARG A 57 -12.89 -8.61 8.46
N MET A 58 -11.76 -8.04 8.08
CA MET A 58 -10.84 -7.40 9.01
C MET A 58 -11.49 -6.19 9.72
N LEU A 59 -12.16 -5.31 8.98
CA LEU A 59 -12.90 -4.20 9.60
C LEU A 59 -14.03 -4.70 10.49
N GLY A 60 -14.70 -5.82 10.13
CA GLY A 60 -15.68 -6.48 10.97
C GLY A 60 -15.09 -6.98 12.29
N GLU A 61 -13.97 -7.70 12.24
CA GLU A 61 -13.27 -8.26 13.40
C GLU A 61 -12.70 -7.15 14.33
N LEU A 62 -12.33 -6.01 13.74
CA LEU A 62 -11.85 -4.83 14.48
C LEU A 62 -12.98 -3.90 14.97
N GLY A 63 -14.26 -4.22 14.68
CA GLY A 63 -15.40 -3.42 15.09
C GLY A 63 -15.50 -2.06 14.37
N ARG A 64 -15.02 -1.99 13.13
CA ARG A 64 -14.97 -0.77 12.30
C ARG A 64 -15.77 -0.88 11.02
N GLN A 65 -16.95 -1.50 11.08
CA GLN A 65 -17.89 -1.59 9.95
C GLN A 65 -18.46 -0.22 9.53
N ASP A 66 -18.21 0.81 10.32
CA ASP A 66 -18.51 2.21 9.99
C ASP A 66 -17.67 2.74 8.80
N ILE A 67 -16.53 2.12 8.52
CA ILE A 67 -15.63 2.51 7.42
C ILE A 67 -16.06 1.80 6.12
N PRO A 68 -16.43 2.55 5.08
CA PRO A 68 -16.84 1.95 3.81
C PRO A 68 -15.67 1.26 3.12
N VAL A 69 -15.93 0.06 2.58
CA VAL A 69 -15.00 -0.66 1.68
C VAL A 69 -15.57 -0.64 0.28
N LYS A 70 -14.82 -0.11 -0.68
CA LYS A 70 -15.23 0.03 -2.08
C LYS A 70 -14.46 -0.93 -2.97
N ARG A 71 -15.21 -1.65 -3.79
CA ARG A 71 -14.65 -2.60 -4.74
C ARG A 71 -14.00 -1.87 -5.90
N GLY A 72 -12.76 -2.20 -6.21
CA GLY A 72 -11.96 -1.58 -7.26
C GLY A 72 -11.94 -2.33 -8.58
N GLY A 73 -10.93 -2.04 -9.39
CA GLY A 73 -10.65 -2.77 -10.63
C GLY A 73 -10.12 -4.18 -10.33
N GLU A 74 -10.52 -5.16 -11.12
CA GLU A 74 -10.15 -6.57 -10.90
C GLU A 74 -8.88 -6.99 -11.63
N LYS A 75 -8.40 -6.17 -12.56
CA LYS A 75 -7.19 -6.40 -13.35
C LYS A 75 -6.77 -5.13 -14.07
N ARG A 76 -5.58 -5.15 -14.67
CA ARG A 76 -5.05 -4.08 -15.55
C ARG A 76 -6.09 -3.63 -16.56
N GLY A 77 -6.30 -2.32 -16.65
CA GLY A 77 -7.24 -1.71 -17.59
C GLY A 77 -8.69 -1.62 -17.08
N CYS A 78 -9.03 -2.19 -15.93
CA CYS A 78 -10.38 -2.09 -15.36
C CYS A 78 -10.54 -0.82 -14.52
N TYR A 79 -10.55 0.34 -15.18
CA TYR A 79 -10.59 1.65 -14.53
C TYR A 79 -12.00 2.09 -14.08
N GLN A 80 -13.05 1.43 -14.55
CA GLN A 80 -14.44 1.71 -14.19
C GLN A 80 -14.83 0.88 -12.97
N SER A 81 -14.76 1.46 -11.77
CA SER A 81 -15.03 0.74 -10.52
C SER A 81 -15.72 1.61 -9.47
N GLU A 82 -16.33 0.99 -8.45
CA GLU A 82 -16.89 1.72 -7.31
C GLU A 82 -15.80 2.51 -6.57
N ALA A 83 -14.60 1.95 -6.46
CA ALA A 83 -13.46 2.60 -5.83
C ALA A 83 -13.05 3.87 -6.58
N ALA A 84 -12.98 3.82 -7.91
CA ALA A 84 -12.66 4.99 -8.74
C ALA A 84 -13.70 6.11 -8.57
N VAL A 85 -14.99 5.74 -8.53
CA VAL A 85 -16.09 6.69 -8.25
C VAL A 85 -15.91 7.30 -6.86
N PHE A 86 -15.71 6.47 -5.85
CA PHE A 86 -15.57 6.90 -4.46
C PHE A 86 -14.37 7.83 -4.25
N LEU A 87 -13.22 7.50 -4.82
CA LEU A 87 -12.01 8.34 -4.77
C LEU A 87 -12.27 9.74 -5.36
N ALA A 88 -12.88 9.82 -6.55
CA ALA A 88 -13.21 11.10 -7.19
C ALA A 88 -14.20 11.91 -6.34
N GLU A 89 -15.29 11.29 -5.85
CA GLU A 89 -16.28 11.95 -5.01
C GLU A 89 -15.70 12.46 -3.69
N MET A 90 -14.77 11.70 -3.09
CA MET A 90 -14.15 12.11 -1.82
C MET A 90 -13.15 13.24 -2.03
N ALA A 91 -12.44 13.28 -3.16
CA ALA A 91 -11.61 14.42 -3.53
C ALA A 91 -12.45 15.70 -3.75
N ASP A 92 -13.65 15.57 -4.32
CA ASP A 92 -14.59 16.68 -4.45
C ASP A 92 -15.14 17.18 -3.10
N ARG A 93 -15.39 16.28 -2.16
CA ARG A 93 -15.91 16.63 -0.83
C ARG A 93 -14.85 17.23 0.10
N HIS A 94 -13.57 16.92 -0.15
CA HIS A 94 -12.45 17.31 0.71
C HIS A 94 -11.29 17.89 -0.10
N PRO A 95 -11.51 18.92 -0.92
CA PRO A 95 -10.48 19.46 -1.82
C PRO A 95 -9.31 20.03 -1.02
N GLY A 96 -8.10 19.58 -1.34
CA GLY A 96 -6.86 19.97 -0.66
C GLY A 96 -6.69 19.40 0.75
N GLU A 97 -7.58 18.52 1.20
CA GLU A 97 -7.52 17.90 2.53
C GLU A 97 -7.35 16.37 2.49
N LEU A 98 -7.73 15.72 1.38
CA LEU A 98 -7.69 14.27 1.24
C LEU A 98 -6.27 13.80 0.99
N SER A 99 -5.78 12.92 1.85
CA SER A 99 -4.55 12.15 1.65
C SER A 99 -4.90 10.74 1.16
N ILE A 100 -4.14 10.20 0.21
CA ILE A 100 -4.30 8.83 -0.28
C ILE A 100 -3.05 8.05 0.07
N LEU A 101 -3.24 6.90 0.74
CA LEU A 101 -2.22 5.87 0.86
C LEU A 101 -2.59 4.77 -0.12
N ALA A 102 -1.69 4.44 -1.05
CA ALA A 102 -1.90 3.38 -2.03
C ALA A 102 -0.75 2.36 -1.98
N THR A 103 -1.10 1.13 -1.68
CA THR A 103 -0.16 0.02 -1.41
C THR A 103 -0.40 -1.21 -2.28
N GLY A 104 -1.22 -1.09 -3.32
CA GLY A 104 -1.46 -2.11 -4.33
C GLY A 104 -1.37 -1.55 -5.74
N SER A 105 -2.01 -2.21 -6.72
CA SER A 105 -2.07 -1.70 -8.09
C SER A 105 -2.75 -0.34 -8.13
N LEU A 106 -2.23 0.58 -8.96
CA LEU A 106 -2.74 1.97 -9.02
C LEU A 106 -3.96 2.14 -9.94
N THR A 107 -4.61 1.03 -10.29
CA THR A 107 -5.77 0.96 -11.19
C THR A 107 -6.92 1.88 -10.76
N ASN A 108 -7.22 1.91 -9.45
CA ASN A 108 -8.30 2.74 -8.92
C ASN A 108 -8.01 4.24 -9.02
N LEU A 109 -6.76 4.65 -8.77
CA LEU A 109 -6.34 6.05 -8.86
C LEU A 109 -6.41 6.55 -10.31
N LYS A 110 -5.97 5.73 -11.28
CA LYS A 110 -6.15 6.04 -12.69
C LYS A 110 -7.62 6.13 -13.07
N GLY A 111 -8.46 5.22 -12.57
CA GLY A 111 -9.90 5.25 -12.78
C GLY A 111 -10.54 6.54 -12.26
N ALA A 112 -10.13 7.01 -11.06
CA ALA A 112 -10.58 8.28 -10.52
C ALA A 112 -10.15 9.47 -11.39
N TYR A 113 -8.93 9.47 -11.90
CA TYR A 113 -8.43 10.49 -12.82
C TYR A 113 -9.15 10.47 -14.20
N GLU A 114 -9.47 9.28 -14.73
CA GLU A 114 -10.25 9.19 -15.97
C GLU A 114 -11.70 9.69 -15.81
N ARG A 115 -12.26 9.54 -14.61
CA ARG A 115 -13.57 10.06 -14.26
C ARG A 115 -13.56 11.58 -14.09
N ASP A 116 -12.51 12.10 -13.47
CA ASP A 116 -12.30 13.53 -13.22
C ASP A 116 -10.83 13.90 -13.47
N SER A 117 -10.58 14.57 -14.59
CA SER A 117 -9.22 14.99 -14.97
C SER A 117 -8.55 15.96 -13.98
N HIS A 118 -9.31 16.56 -13.06
CA HIS A 118 -8.83 17.42 -11.98
C HIS A 118 -8.64 16.68 -10.65
N PHE A 119 -8.85 15.35 -10.62
CA PHE A 119 -8.75 14.53 -9.41
C PHE A 119 -7.46 14.79 -8.63
N PHE A 120 -6.31 14.70 -9.27
CA PHE A 120 -5.02 14.90 -8.63
C PHE A 120 -4.76 16.34 -8.15
N GLU A 121 -5.48 17.31 -8.69
CA GLU A 121 -5.40 18.72 -8.24
C GLU A 121 -6.15 18.94 -6.91
N LYS A 122 -7.16 18.11 -6.66
CA LYS A 122 -8.01 18.17 -5.47
C LYS A 122 -7.42 17.39 -4.29
N VAL A 123 -6.59 16.38 -4.57
CA VAL A 123 -5.94 15.56 -3.54
C VAL A 123 -4.80 16.34 -2.90
N LYS A 124 -4.68 16.28 -1.57
CA LYS A 124 -3.62 16.95 -0.80
C LYS A 124 -2.25 16.34 -1.04
N GLU A 125 -2.18 15.02 -0.95
CA GLU A 125 -0.97 14.22 -1.09
C GLU A 125 -1.31 12.77 -1.43
N ILE A 126 -0.40 12.10 -2.10
CA ILE A 126 -0.48 10.68 -2.41
C ILE A 126 0.81 10.02 -1.95
N VAL A 127 0.70 9.02 -1.09
CA VAL A 127 1.82 8.19 -0.66
C VAL A 127 1.64 6.81 -1.25
N LEU A 128 2.62 6.37 -2.01
CA LEU A 128 2.65 5.09 -2.69
C LEU A 128 3.65 4.16 -2.01
N MET A 129 3.29 2.91 -1.80
CA MET A 129 4.26 1.83 -1.70
C MET A 129 4.36 1.15 -3.06
N GLY A 130 5.55 1.11 -3.63
CA GLY A 130 5.77 0.47 -4.92
C GLY A 130 7.00 0.96 -5.64
N GLY A 131 7.31 0.28 -6.71
CA GLY A 131 8.49 0.55 -7.51
C GLY A 131 9.80 0.09 -6.86
N ILE A 132 10.78 -0.12 -7.71
CA ILE A 132 12.16 -0.47 -7.34
C ILE A 132 13.15 0.40 -8.09
N THR A 133 14.28 0.69 -7.45
CA THR A 133 15.42 1.41 -8.05
C THR A 133 16.60 0.49 -8.37
N SER A 134 16.55 -0.73 -7.84
CA SER A 134 17.46 -1.85 -8.14
C SER A 134 16.77 -3.18 -7.79
N PRO A 135 17.21 -4.31 -8.34
CA PRO A 135 16.63 -5.62 -8.05
C PRO A 135 16.61 -5.93 -6.55
N LEU A 136 15.50 -6.49 -6.06
CA LEU A 136 15.36 -6.96 -4.67
C LEU A 136 15.89 -8.40 -4.59
N VAL A 137 17.18 -8.55 -4.31
CA VAL A 137 17.87 -9.84 -4.30
C VAL A 137 17.92 -10.37 -2.88
N PHE A 138 17.30 -11.54 -2.66
CA PHE A 138 17.35 -12.27 -1.40
C PHE A 138 18.14 -13.58 -1.54
N GLU A 139 18.37 -14.27 -0.44
CA GLU A 139 19.22 -15.46 -0.41
C GLU A 139 18.80 -16.53 -1.45
N LYS A 140 17.49 -16.77 -1.59
CA LYS A 140 16.98 -17.87 -2.43
C LYS A 140 16.47 -17.40 -3.80
N LYS A 141 16.01 -16.16 -3.90
CA LYS A 141 15.47 -15.63 -5.18
C LYS A 141 15.41 -14.11 -5.22
N VAL A 142 15.25 -13.58 -6.41
CA VAL A 142 14.88 -12.18 -6.63
C VAL A 142 13.38 -12.04 -6.38
N MET A 143 12.98 -11.01 -5.64
CA MET A 143 11.57 -10.65 -5.45
C MET A 143 11.17 -9.70 -6.58
N GLU A 144 10.07 -10.01 -7.24
CA GLU A 144 9.49 -9.15 -8.26
C GLU A 144 8.71 -8.01 -7.59
N GLU A 145 8.77 -6.82 -8.18
CA GLU A 145 7.91 -5.71 -7.78
C GLU A 145 6.49 -5.99 -8.26
N LEU A 146 5.50 -5.73 -7.43
CA LEU A 146 4.12 -6.10 -7.72
C LEU A 146 3.22 -4.88 -8.00
N ASN A 147 3.32 -3.81 -7.20
CA ASN A 147 2.31 -2.75 -7.16
C ASN A 147 2.24 -1.93 -8.46
N PHE A 148 3.38 -1.52 -8.99
CA PHE A 148 3.44 -0.76 -10.25
C PHE A 148 3.37 -1.69 -11.45
N SER A 149 3.97 -2.88 -11.36
CA SER A 149 3.99 -3.85 -12.45
C SER A 149 2.64 -4.48 -12.75
N CYS A 150 1.71 -4.51 -11.80
CA CYS A 150 0.34 -4.95 -12.02
C CYS A 150 -0.39 -4.10 -13.07
N ASP A 151 -0.18 -2.77 -13.07
CA ASP A 151 -0.81 -1.86 -14.04
C ASP A 151 0.14 -0.70 -14.41
N PRO A 152 1.16 -0.94 -15.27
CA PRO A 152 2.10 0.08 -15.69
C PRO A 152 1.47 1.36 -16.27
N PRO A 153 0.39 1.29 -17.09
CA PRO A 153 -0.33 2.49 -17.52
C PRO A 153 -0.95 3.29 -16.37
N ALA A 154 -1.43 2.62 -15.32
CA ALA A 154 -1.96 3.30 -14.14
C ALA A 154 -0.83 3.93 -13.32
N ALA A 155 0.24 3.18 -13.05
CA ALA A 155 1.42 3.67 -12.36
C ALA A 155 2.02 4.89 -13.10
N ARG A 156 2.19 4.81 -14.43
CA ARG A 156 2.64 5.95 -15.25
C ARG A 156 1.72 7.16 -15.08
N THR A 157 0.41 6.97 -15.11
CA THR A 157 -0.55 8.07 -14.95
C THR A 157 -0.38 8.75 -13.60
N VAL A 158 -0.32 7.99 -12.51
CA VAL A 158 -0.17 8.55 -11.16
C VAL A 158 1.17 9.26 -11.00
N LEU A 159 2.27 8.66 -11.47
CA LEU A 159 3.61 9.24 -11.37
C LEU A 159 3.81 10.50 -12.21
N THR A 160 3.09 10.64 -13.35
CA THR A 160 3.27 11.78 -14.25
C THR A 160 2.20 12.87 -14.10
N LYS A 161 1.02 12.55 -13.60
CA LYS A 161 -0.12 13.47 -13.45
C LYS A 161 -0.44 13.77 -12.00
N GLY A 162 -0.03 12.90 -11.07
CA GLY A 162 -0.20 13.10 -9.64
C GLY A 162 0.50 14.35 -9.15
N ARG A 163 -0.08 15.00 -8.15
CA ARG A 163 0.53 16.14 -7.45
C ARG A 163 0.89 15.70 -6.03
N ASN A 164 2.02 16.18 -5.54
CA ASN A 164 2.52 15.85 -4.21
C ASN A 164 2.54 14.33 -3.96
N VAL A 165 3.22 13.61 -4.86
CA VAL A 165 3.37 12.15 -4.82
C VAL A 165 4.69 11.79 -4.16
N SER A 166 4.61 10.99 -3.10
CA SER A 166 5.76 10.37 -2.45
C SER A 166 5.75 8.87 -2.70
N VAL A 167 6.90 8.31 -3.03
CA VAL A 167 7.05 6.89 -3.32
C VAL A 167 7.98 6.26 -2.29
N ILE A 168 7.48 5.30 -1.56
CA ILE A 168 8.28 4.41 -0.71
C ILE A 168 8.58 3.17 -1.54
N THR A 169 9.81 3.10 -2.07
CA THR A 169 10.22 2.00 -2.93
C THR A 169 10.54 0.74 -2.14
N GLY A 170 10.49 -0.42 -2.80
CA GLY A 170 10.94 -1.66 -2.19
C GLY A 170 12.37 -1.55 -1.62
N ASN A 171 13.26 -0.83 -2.28
CA ASN A 171 14.63 -0.63 -1.80
C ASN A 171 14.71 0.23 -0.53
N ASN A 172 13.79 1.17 -0.31
CA ASN A 172 13.69 1.92 0.95
C ASN A 172 13.33 1.00 2.12
N CYS A 173 12.42 0.06 1.88
CA CYS A 173 11.89 -0.85 2.89
C CYS A 173 12.88 -1.93 3.34
N LEU A 174 13.96 -2.19 2.58
CA LEU A 174 15.01 -3.15 2.97
C LEU A 174 15.70 -2.79 4.29
N LYS A 175 15.52 -1.59 4.80
CA LYS A 175 16.08 -1.13 6.08
C LYS A 175 15.18 -1.47 7.29
N VAL A 176 13.97 -1.97 7.05
CA VAL A 176 12.95 -2.21 8.09
C VAL A 176 12.53 -3.68 8.15
N LEU A 177 13.53 -4.57 8.13
CA LEU A 177 13.29 -5.99 8.40
C LEU A 177 12.78 -6.16 9.84
N PHE A 178 11.67 -6.86 9.99
CA PHE A 178 11.09 -7.23 11.27
C PHE A 178 11.31 -8.72 11.51
N THR A 179 12.23 -9.04 12.40
CA THR A 179 12.59 -10.43 12.68
C THR A 179 11.52 -11.14 13.53
N LYS A 180 11.41 -12.45 13.38
CA LYS A 180 10.48 -13.25 14.19
C LYS A 180 10.79 -13.15 15.70
N GLN A 181 12.04 -12.91 16.06
CA GLN A 181 12.45 -12.71 17.46
C GLN A 181 11.92 -11.38 17.99
N GLU A 182 12.22 -10.24 17.31
CA GLU A 182 11.72 -8.91 17.71
C GLU A 182 10.20 -8.89 17.79
N TYR A 183 9.53 -9.54 16.84
CA TYR A 183 8.10 -9.65 16.81
C TYR A 183 7.56 -10.33 18.08
N ARG A 184 8.12 -11.49 18.44
CA ARG A 184 7.74 -12.20 19.66
C ARG A 184 8.03 -11.39 20.92
N GLU A 185 9.20 -10.78 21.03
CA GLU A 185 9.57 -9.94 22.17
C GLU A 185 8.64 -8.74 22.36
N ARG A 186 8.22 -8.09 21.25
CA ARG A 186 7.36 -6.92 21.31
C ARG A 186 5.88 -7.25 21.62
N PHE A 187 5.40 -8.42 21.22
CA PHE A 187 4.00 -8.79 21.36
C PHE A 187 3.70 -9.77 22.49
N SER A 188 4.65 -10.63 22.90
CA SER A 188 4.44 -11.65 23.93
C SER A 188 4.17 -11.09 25.33
N GLU A 189 4.66 -9.89 25.64
CA GLU A 189 4.46 -9.26 26.95
C GLU A 189 3.15 -8.46 27.08
N LYS A 190 2.38 -8.38 26.02
CA LYS A 190 1.16 -7.56 26.01
C LYS A 190 -0.08 -8.43 25.96
N GLU A 191 -0.77 -8.56 27.08
CA GLU A 191 -2.17 -9.03 27.16
C GLU A 191 -3.10 -8.04 26.43
N ASN A 192 -2.96 -7.98 25.09
CA ASN A 192 -3.68 -7.02 24.27
C ASN A 192 -4.26 -7.78 23.07
N ARG A 193 -5.56 -7.61 22.85
CA ARG A 193 -6.31 -8.30 21.79
C ARG A 193 -5.72 -8.03 20.39
N ALA A 194 -5.23 -6.82 20.15
CA ALA A 194 -4.62 -6.46 18.87
C ALA A 194 -3.30 -7.23 18.64
N ALA A 195 -2.45 -7.35 19.69
CA ALA A 195 -1.23 -8.12 19.60
C ALA A 195 -1.50 -9.61 19.33
N ALA A 196 -2.44 -10.21 20.05
CA ALA A 196 -2.86 -11.60 19.82
C ALA A 196 -3.41 -11.82 18.40
N TYR A 197 -4.24 -10.89 17.91
CA TYR A 197 -4.78 -10.92 16.55
C TYR A 197 -3.68 -10.84 15.48
N ILE A 198 -2.73 -9.92 15.64
CA ILE A 198 -1.60 -9.81 14.74
C ILE A 198 -0.77 -11.11 14.74
N MET A 199 -0.43 -11.64 15.93
CA MET A 199 0.38 -12.85 16.05
C MET A 199 -0.29 -14.07 15.38
N GLU A 200 -1.59 -14.23 15.55
CA GLU A 200 -2.35 -15.31 14.92
C GLU A 200 -2.30 -15.22 13.38
N LYS A 201 -2.44 -14.02 12.84
CA LYS A 201 -2.61 -13.82 11.39
C LYS A 201 -1.29 -13.73 10.59
N THR A 202 -0.16 -13.56 11.27
CA THR A 202 1.13 -13.31 10.60
C THR A 202 2.13 -14.49 10.70
N ASP A 203 1.85 -15.52 11.51
CA ASP A 203 2.82 -16.61 11.71
C ASP A 203 3.13 -17.40 10.43
N ASP A 204 2.12 -17.59 9.57
CA ASP A 204 2.30 -18.27 8.27
C ASP A 204 3.21 -17.47 7.33
N TRP A 205 3.11 -16.15 7.33
CA TRP A 205 3.93 -15.27 6.51
C TRP A 205 5.42 -15.30 6.88
N PHE A 206 5.75 -15.45 8.15
CA PHE A 206 7.13 -15.68 8.59
C PHE A 206 7.71 -16.96 8.01
N ARG A 207 6.92 -18.04 8.00
CA ARG A 207 7.32 -19.33 7.42
C ARG A 207 7.52 -19.19 5.91
N TYR A 208 6.57 -18.57 5.20
CA TYR A 208 6.63 -18.38 3.75
C TYR A 208 7.87 -17.59 3.32
N ASN A 209 8.18 -16.50 4.02
CA ASN A 209 9.38 -15.69 3.74
C ASN A 209 10.69 -16.47 3.95
N ASP A 210 10.77 -17.24 5.04
CA ASP A 210 11.95 -18.05 5.33
C ASP A 210 12.14 -19.17 4.28
N GLU A 211 11.08 -19.93 3.98
CA GLU A 211 11.11 -21.01 3.01
C GLU A 211 11.30 -20.52 1.57
N GLY A 212 10.57 -19.48 1.18
CA GLY A 212 10.52 -18.98 -0.19
C GLY A 212 11.66 -18.06 -0.59
N TYR A 213 12.08 -17.16 0.30
CA TYR A 213 13.07 -16.11 0.01
C TYR A 213 14.36 -16.23 0.81
N GLY A 214 14.38 -16.97 1.91
CA GLY A 214 15.48 -16.98 2.88
C GLY A 214 15.49 -15.72 3.75
N ILE A 215 14.32 -15.10 3.95
CA ILE A 215 14.15 -13.92 4.79
C ILE A 215 13.73 -14.39 6.19
N HIS A 216 14.60 -14.22 7.19
CA HIS A 216 14.32 -14.60 8.58
C HIS A 216 13.45 -13.57 9.32
N GLY A 217 12.32 -13.24 8.72
CA GLY A 217 11.41 -12.19 9.14
C GLY A 217 10.47 -11.82 8.03
N PHE A 218 10.00 -10.58 8.02
CA PHE A 218 9.40 -9.95 6.86
C PHE A 218 9.68 -8.44 6.86
N TYR A 219 9.58 -7.83 5.70
CA TYR A 219 9.68 -6.39 5.56
C TYR A 219 8.29 -5.77 5.70
N ASN A 220 8.21 -4.64 6.38
CA ASN A 220 6.96 -3.89 6.53
C ASN A 220 6.85 -2.86 5.41
N TRP A 221 6.60 -3.33 4.17
CA TRP A 221 6.55 -2.47 3.00
C TRP A 221 5.50 -1.36 3.17
N ASP A 222 4.25 -1.73 3.37
CA ASP A 222 3.10 -0.83 3.42
C ASP A 222 3.02 -0.05 4.73
N VAL A 223 3.41 -0.68 5.84
CA VAL A 223 3.52 0.02 7.12
C VAL A 223 4.53 1.15 7.05
N THR A 224 5.61 1.01 6.27
CA THR A 224 6.60 2.07 6.06
C THR A 224 5.97 3.24 5.31
N ALA A 225 5.16 2.99 4.29
CA ALA A 225 4.41 4.02 3.57
C ALA A 225 3.36 4.70 4.47
N ALA A 226 2.64 3.92 5.29
CA ALA A 226 1.70 4.45 6.27
C ALA A 226 2.40 5.31 7.34
N ALA A 227 3.58 4.87 7.80
CA ALA A 227 4.39 5.63 8.75
C ALA A 227 4.90 6.94 8.14
N TYR A 228 5.35 6.93 6.87
CA TYR A 228 5.72 8.16 6.17
C TYR A 228 4.52 9.11 6.04
N LEU A 229 3.36 8.61 5.65
CA LEU A 229 2.16 9.44 5.55
C LEU A 229 1.82 10.13 6.87
N MET A 230 1.95 9.42 8.00
CA MET A 230 1.58 9.96 9.32
C MET A 230 2.68 10.78 9.99
N HIS A 231 3.94 10.41 9.77
CA HIS A 231 5.13 10.92 10.45
C HIS A 231 6.28 11.16 9.46
N PRO A 232 6.11 12.07 8.47
CA PRO A 232 7.16 12.34 7.48
C PRO A 232 8.44 12.85 8.12
N GLU A 233 8.37 13.45 9.30
CA GLU A 233 9.53 13.92 10.07
C GLU A 233 10.51 12.81 10.50
N LEU A 234 10.09 11.55 10.44
CA LEU A 234 10.95 10.38 10.71
C LEU A 234 11.78 9.94 9.50
N PHE A 235 11.56 10.55 8.35
CA PHE A 235 12.17 10.18 7.08
C PHE A 235 13.02 11.33 6.53
N ALA A 236 14.00 10.97 5.72
CA ALA A 236 14.74 11.93 4.92
C ALA A 236 14.22 11.89 3.49
N ASP A 237 13.58 12.96 3.03
CA ASP A 237 13.09 13.07 1.67
C ASP A 237 14.25 13.13 0.67
N ASN A 238 14.07 12.43 -0.45
CA ASN A 238 15.00 12.46 -1.55
C ASN A 238 14.25 12.83 -2.84
N LEU A 239 14.31 14.11 -3.20
CA LEU A 239 13.68 14.60 -4.43
C LEU A 239 14.49 14.16 -5.63
N LYS A 240 13.88 13.42 -6.53
CA LYS A 240 14.49 12.93 -7.78
C LYS A 240 13.56 13.17 -8.96
N CYS A 241 14.16 13.52 -10.09
CA CYS A 241 13.46 13.48 -11.37
C CYS A 241 13.42 12.02 -11.87
N LEU A 242 12.26 11.60 -12.35
CA LEU A 242 12.05 10.25 -12.85
C LEU A 242 11.80 10.28 -14.37
N CYS A 243 12.52 9.43 -15.10
CA CYS A 243 12.15 9.06 -16.47
C CYS A 243 11.10 7.94 -16.41
N VAL A 244 9.82 8.29 -16.52
CA VAL A 244 8.74 7.33 -16.36
C VAL A 244 8.34 6.72 -17.70
N SER A 245 8.63 5.44 -17.92
CA SER A 245 8.18 4.67 -19.09
C SER A 245 7.35 3.46 -18.69
N GLU A 246 6.33 3.11 -19.49
CA GLU A 246 5.54 1.91 -19.22
C GLU A 246 6.39 0.64 -19.32
N GLN A 247 7.41 0.63 -20.19
CA GLN A 247 8.32 -0.51 -20.33
C GLN A 247 9.11 -0.78 -19.04
N ASP A 248 9.66 0.25 -18.39
CA ASP A 248 10.35 0.09 -17.10
C ASP A 248 9.36 -0.35 -16.02
N LEU A 249 8.14 0.19 -16.04
CA LEU A 249 7.09 -0.13 -15.07
C LEU A 249 6.51 -1.55 -15.21
N GLU A 250 6.74 -2.25 -16.34
CA GLU A 250 6.38 -3.68 -16.42
C GLU A 250 7.15 -4.54 -15.39
N THR A 251 8.26 -4.02 -14.86
CA THR A 251 9.02 -4.61 -13.76
C THR A 251 9.00 -3.74 -12.50
N GLY A 252 8.19 -2.68 -12.48
CA GLY A 252 8.15 -1.70 -11.41
C GLY A 252 9.41 -0.84 -11.29
N TYR A 253 10.28 -0.84 -12.29
CA TYR A 253 11.55 -0.10 -12.22
C TYR A 253 11.34 1.40 -12.38
N LEU A 254 11.91 2.15 -11.45
CA LEU A 254 11.93 3.61 -11.44
C LEU A 254 13.30 4.11 -11.89
N ARG A 255 13.37 4.54 -13.15
CA ARG A 255 14.57 5.14 -13.71
C ARG A 255 14.71 6.58 -13.23
N MET A 256 15.79 6.87 -12.54
CA MET A 256 16.13 8.25 -12.17
C MET A 256 16.84 8.93 -13.35
N GLU A 257 16.60 10.22 -13.55
CA GLU A 257 17.42 11.04 -14.42
C GLU A 257 18.83 11.12 -13.83
N GLU A 258 19.85 10.94 -14.67
CA GLU A 258 21.22 11.18 -14.26
C GLU A 258 21.38 12.66 -13.96
N ASP A 259 21.97 12.98 -12.82
CA ASP A 259 22.34 14.36 -12.47
C ASP A 259 23.34 14.83 -13.53
N GLY A 260 22.92 15.72 -14.46
CA GLY A 260 23.72 16.28 -15.54
C GLY A 260 24.83 17.21 -15.06
#